data_fa93dd691d2796aeef86cc3a9b6e1887
#
_entry.id   fa93dd691d2796aeef86cc3a9b6e1887
#
_cell.length_a   1.000
_cell.length_b   1.000
_cell.length_c   1.000
_cell.angle_alpha   90.00
_cell.angle_beta   90.00
_cell.angle_gamma   90.00
#
_symmetry.space_group_name_H-M   'P 1'
#
loop_
_entity.id
_entity.type
_entity.pdbx_description
1 polymer ?
#
loop_
_entity_poly.entity_id
_entity_poly.type
_entity_poly.pdbx_seq_one_letter_code
_entity_poly.pdbx_strand_id
1 'polypeptide(L)'
;MLAEMLAAKIPAGASVLDIGCGDGTIASLIKDFNPSVTIQGIEFAARPNCMIECQVFDGESIPYPSASFDVCMFVDVLHHVGDSQGIERLLREACRVSRRFVLIKDHLSESPFDFKTLQFMDWVGNRPHGVVLPYNYQSRQEWDKHFLATGLSVKDWQTRVPLYPFPFGALFGRKLHFIALLEKSAS
;
A
#
# COMPACT_ATOMS: atom_id res chain seq x y z
N MET A 1 1.11 14.85 -5.83
CA MET A 1 -0.11 14.23 -6.38
C MET A 1 -0.45 12.90 -5.71
N LEU A 2 0.37 11.79 -5.77
CA LEU A 2 0.04 10.54 -5.04
C LEU A 2 -0.08 10.78 -3.52
N ALA A 3 0.92 11.38 -2.90
CA ALA A 3 0.90 11.67 -1.47
C ALA A 3 -0.29 12.55 -1.05
N GLU A 4 -0.68 13.52 -1.85
CA GLU A 4 -1.87 14.35 -1.64
C GLU A 4 -3.16 13.52 -1.66
N MET A 5 -3.29 12.59 -2.62
CA MET A 5 -4.44 11.69 -2.71
C MET A 5 -4.54 10.76 -1.50
N LEU A 6 -3.39 10.26 -1.03
CA LEU A 6 -3.33 9.43 0.18
C LEU A 6 -3.64 10.27 1.43
N ALA A 7 -3.04 11.44 1.56
CA ALA A 7 -3.28 12.37 2.67
C ALA A 7 -4.75 12.74 2.82
N ALA A 8 -5.46 12.95 1.70
CA ALA A 8 -6.90 13.27 1.69
C ALA A 8 -7.79 12.14 2.23
N LYS A 9 -7.28 10.90 2.29
CA LYS A 9 -8.01 9.73 2.83
C LYS A 9 -7.67 9.43 4.30
N ILE A 10 -6.63 10.06 4.83
CA ILE A 10 -6.21 9.89 6.22
C ILE A 10 -6.89 10.95 7.09
N PRO A 11 -7.61 10.57 8.15
CA PRO A 11 -8.24 11.52 9.06
C PRO A 11 -7.20 12.47 9.69
N ALA A 12 -7.59 13.73 9.90
CA ALA A 12 -6.76 14.68 10.62
C ALA A 12 -6.43 14.17 12.03
N GLY A 13 -5.18 14.35 12.45
CA GLY A 13 -4.69 13.91 13.76
C GLY A 13 -4.48 12.40 13.90
N ALA A 14 -4.68 11.62 12.84
CA ALA A 14 -4.53 10.17 12.90
C ALA A 14 -3.07 9.75 13.11
N SER A 15 -2.88 8.66 13.87
CA SER A 15 -1.65 7.88 13.93
C SER A 15 -1.65 6.86 12.78
N VAL A 16 -0.58 6.82 12.00
CA VAL A 16 -0.45 5.99 10.79
C VAL A 16 0.75 5.07 10.92
N LEU A 17 0.57 3.79 10.60
CA LEU A 17 1.66 2.84 10.36
C LEU A 17 1.82 2.62 8.85
N ASP A 18 2.98 2.99 8.31
CA ASP A 18 3.36 2.74 6.92
C ASP A 18 4.10 1.39 6.84
N ILE A 19 3.46 0.37 6.28
CA ILE A 19 3.96 -1.00 6.21
C ILE A 19 4.65 -1.20 4.86
N GLY A 20 5.95 -1.46 4.88
CA GLY A 20 6.80 -1.46 3.70
C GLY A 20 7.11 -0.03 3.25
N CYS A 21 7.48 0.84 4.19
CA CYS A 21 7.63 2.28 3.95
C CYS A 21 8.79 2.67 3.02
N GLY A 22 9.65 1.72 2.64
CA GLY A 22 10.83 2.00 1.83
C GLY A 22 11.78 3.00 2.51
N ASP A 23 12.09 4.09 1.82
CA ASP A 23 12.89 5.20 2.35
C ASP A 23 12.06 6.28 3.08
N GLY A 24 10.75 6.06 3.22
CA GLY A 24 9.85 6.99 3.89
C GLY A 24 9.46 8.24 3.08
N THR A 25 9.86 8.34 1.82
CA THR A 25 9.57 9.52 0.99
C THR A 25 8.07 9.80 0.88
N ILE A 26 7.25 8.79 0.58
CA ILE A 26 5.79 8.99 0.45
C ILE A 26 5.18 9.41 1.78
N ALA A 27 5.57 8.78 2.88
CA ALA A 27 5.10 9.13 4.23
C ALA A 27 5.47 10.56 4.62
N SER A 28 6.70 11.00 4.30
CA SER A 28 7.14 12.38 4.52
C SER A 28 6.29 13.38 3.73
N LEU A 29 6.05 13.12 2.45
CA LEU A 29 5.20 13.96 1.60
C LEU A 29 3.73 13.97 2.05
N ILE A 30 3.20 12.88 2.61
CA ILE A 30 1.85 12.87 3.20
C ILE A 30 1.77 13.86 4.35
N LYS A 31 2.80 13.97 5.19
CA LYS A 31 2.84 14.95 6.30
C LYS A 31 2.85 16.39 5.81
N ASP A 32 3.40 16.69 4.63
CA ASP A 32 3.34 18.03 4.04
C ASP A 32 1.89 18.41 3.67
N PHE A 33 1.08 17.47 3.20
CA PHE A 33 -0.33 17.70 2.86
C PHE A 33 -1.29 17.56 4.05
N ASN A 34 -0.93 16.79 5.07
CA ASN A 34 -1.71 16.61 6.30
C ASN A 34 -0.78 16.69 7.52
N PRO A 35 -0.37 17.90 7.95
CA PRO A 35 0.63 18.09 9.01
C PRO A 35 0.19 17.60 10.40
N SER A 36 -1.09 17.30 10.57
CA SER A 36 -1.63 16.83 11.85
C SER A 36 -1.41 15.36 12.11
N VAL A 37 -1.03 14.57 11.09
CA VAL A 37 -0.82 13.12 11.23
C VAL A 37 0.57 12.80 11.79
N THR A 38 0.64 11.71 12.54
CA THR A 38 1.92 11.09 12.92
C THR A 38 2.10 9.81 12.12
N ILE A 39 3.26 9.61 11.49
CA ILE A 39 3.54 8.42 10.67
C ILE A 39 4.81 7.77 11.17
N GLN A 40 4.72 6.46 11.48
CA GLN A 40 5.84 5.57 11.71
C GLN A 40 5.89 4.53 10.59
N GLY A 41 7.09 4.04 10.25
CA GLY A 41 7.29 3.04 9.22
C GLY A 41 7.76 1.72 9.78
N ILE A 42 7.43 0.64 9.09
CA ILE A 42 8.13 -0.64 9.21
C ILE A 42 8.57 -1.11 7.82
N GLU A 43 9.75 -1.74 7.74
CA GLU A 43 10.32 -2.19 6.49
C GLU A 43 11.02 -3.55 6.68
N PHE A 44 10.99 -4.41 5.66
CA PHE A 44 11.66 -5.72 5.70
C PHE A 44 13.19 -5.59 5.81
N ALA A 45 13.77 -4.58 5.14
CA ALA A 45 15.20 -4.31 5.17
C ALA A 45 15.45 -2.84 5.49
N ALA A 46 16.35 -2.57 6.44
CA ALA A 46 16.72 -1.21 6.79
C ALA A 46 17.17 -0.41 5.56
N ARG A 47 16.57 0.75 5.35
CA ARG A 47 16.95 1.69 4.30
C ARG A 47 17.84 2.79 4.90
N PRO A 48 19.04 3.03 4.34
CA PRO A 48 19.85 4.18 4.78
C PRO A 48 19.07 5.47 4.53
N ASN A 49 19.13 6.39 5.49
CA ASN A 49 18.50 7.71 5.40
C ASN A 49 16.96 7.70 5.25
N CYS A 50 16.26 6.79 5.91
CA CYS A 50 14.80 6.81 5.93
C CYS A 50 14.29 8.16 6.48
N MET A 51 13.34 8.77 5.77
CA MET A 51 12.82 10.11 6.06
C MET A 51 11.84 10.15 7.23
N ILE A 52 11.42 8.98 7.73
CA ILE A 52 10.55 8.83 8.90
C ILE A 52 11.18 7.84 9.88
N GLU A 53 10.68 7.81 11.12
CA GLU A 53 11.04 6.76 12.06
C GLU A 53 10.62 5.39 11.50
N CYS A 54 11.57 4.48 11.33
CA CYS A 54 11.35 3.19 10.69
C CYS A 54 11.99 2.06 11.51
N GLN A 55 11.22 0.99 11.74
CA GLN A 55 11.68 -0.24 12.39
C GLN A 55 11.72 -1.39 11.38
N VAL A 56 12.73 -2.26 11.50
CA VAL A 56 12.79 -3.50 10.70
C VAL A 56 11.82 -4.53 11.29
N PHE A 57 11.09 -5.26 10.40
CA PHE A 57 10.23 -6.36 10.78
C PHE A 57 10.44 -7.58 9.84
N ASP A 58 9.89 -8.73 10.20
CA ASP A 58 10.12 -10.00 9.50
C ASP A 58 9.32 -10.16 8.18
N GLY A 59 8.44 -9.19 7.85
CA GLY A 59 7.54 -9.27 6.70
C GLY A 59 6.28 -10.11 6.94
N GLU A 60 6.10 -10.66 8.14
CA GLU A 60 4.98 -11.55 8.49
C GLU A 60 4.16 -11.03 9.67
N SER A 61 4.81 -10.67 10.77
CA SER A 61 4.17 -10.23 12.01
C SER A 61 4.49 -8.78 12.31
N ILE A 62 3.47 -7.94 12.40
CA ILE A 62 3.65 -6.52 12.70
C ILE A 62 3.96 -6.34 14.19
N PRO A 63 5.14 -5.76 14.57
CA PRO A 63 5.63 -5.75 15.95
C PRO A 63 4.94 -4.70 16.85
N TYR A 64 3.63 -4.56 16.71
CA TYR A 64 2.80 -3.65 17.50
C TYR A 64 1.57 -4.38 18.07
N PRO A 65 1.08 -3.97 19.25
CA PRO A 65 -0.16 -4.48 19.81
C PRO A 65 -1.37 -4.20 18.91
N SER A 66 -2.46 -4.92 19.15
CA SER A 66 -3.74 -4.65 18.48
C SER A 66 -4.20 -3.22 18.73
N ALA A 67 -4.82 -2.60 17.72
CA ALA A 67 -5.37 -1.25 17.78
C ALA A 67 -4.35 -0.17 18.23
N SER A 68 -3.10 -0.26 17.77
CA SER A 68 -2.04 0.71 18.09
C SER A 68 -2.13 1.98 17.24
N PHE A 69 -2.59 1.87 15.99
CA PHE A 69 -2.67 2.97 15.03
C PHE A 69 -4.09 3.19 14.54
N ASP A 70 -4.43 4.42 14.18
CA ASP A 70 -5.75 4.72 13.60
C ASP A 70 -5.88 4.19 12.18
N VAL A 71 -4.76 4.24 11.41
CA VAL A 71 -4.64 3.78 10.03
C VAL A 71 -3.39 2.92 9.87
N CYS A 72 -3.50 1.77 9.20
CA CYS A 72 -2.37 1.05 8.62
C CYS A 72 -2.36 1.30 7.11
N MET A 73 -1.18 1.54 6.52
CA MET A 73 -1.06 1.90 5.11
C MET A 73 -0.08 0.96 4.39
N PHE A 74 -0.43 0.58 3.15
CA PHE A 74 0.45 -0.08 2.20
C PHE A 74 0.54 0.75 0.92
N VAL A 75 1.73 1.06 0.45
CA VAL A 75 1.95 1.79 -0.81
C VAL A 75 2.92 1.01 -1.68
N ASP A 76 2.40 0.32 -2.70
CA ASP A 76 3.15 -0.54 -3.63
C ASP A 76 3.93 -1.67 -2.91
N VAL A 77 3.27 -2.41 -2.04
CA VAL A 77 3.88 -3.44 -1.18
C VAL A 77 3.33 -4.83 -1.46
N LEU A 78 1.99 -4.96 -1.51
CA LEU A 78 1.35 -6.27 -1.45
C LEU A 78 1.60 -7.12 -2.70
N HIS A 79 1.84 -6.51 -3.85
CA HIS A 79 2.22 -7.23 -5.08
C HIS A 79 3.65 -7.83 -5.02
N HIS A 80 4.48 -7.44 -4.05
CA HIS A 80 5.78 -8.06 -3.77
C HIS A 80 5.67 -9.27 -2.85
N VAL A 81 4.51 -9.55 -2.28
CA VAL A 81 4.28 -10.75 -1.47
C VAL A 81 4.13 -11.96 -2.39
N GLY A 82 4.82 -13.06 -2.09
CA GLY A 82 4.98 -14.19 -2.99
C GLY A 82 3.69 -14.93 -3.35
N ASP A 83 2.68 -14.90 -2.48
CA ASP A 83 1.42 -15.61 -2.67
C ASP A 83 0.22 -14.92 -1.99
N SER A 84 -0.97 -15.41 -2.31
CA SER A 84 -2.24 -14.91 -1.76
C SER A 84 -2.36 -15.09 -0.24
N GLN A 85 -1.75 -16.13 0.33
CA GLN A 85 -1.79 -16.38 1.77
C GLN A 85 -0.97 -15.34 2.53
N GLY A 86 0.19 -14.95 1.97
CA GLY A 86 1.01 -13.88 2.51
C GLY A 86 0.30 -12.51 2.46
N ILE A 87 -0.39 -12.20 1.35
CA ILE A 87 -1.22 -11.00 1.25
C ILE A 87 -2.27 -10.98 2.37
N GLU A 88 -3.02 -12.07 2.53
CA GLU A 88 -4.05 -12.16 3.57
C GLU A 88 -3.47 -12.09 4.99
N ARG A 89 -2.28 -12.66 5.22
CA ARG A 89 -1.59 -12.58 6.50
C ARG A 89 -1.27 -11.13 6.85
N LEU A 90 -0.66 -10.38 5.94
CA LEU A 90 -0.34 -8.97 6.16
C LEU A 90 -1.60 -8.11 6.32
N LEU A 91 -2.65 -8.39 5.56
CA LEU A 91 -3.93 -7.69 5.72
C LEU A 91 -4.59 -7.98 7.08
N ARG A 92 -4.54 -9.23 7.58
CA ARG A 92 -5.02 -9.57 8.94
C ARG A 92 -4.21 -8.85 10.02
N GLU A 93 -2.88 -8.81 9.87
CA GLU A 93 -2.01 -8.08 10.80
C GLU A 93 -2.29 -6.57 10.77
N ALA A 94 -2.43 -5.98 9.58
CA ALA A 94 -2.83 -4.57 9.45
C ALA A 94 -4.21 -4.31 10.07
N CYS A 95 -5.16 -5.22 9.85
CA CYS A 95 -6.48 -5.16 10.49
C CYS A 95 -6.38 -5.29 12.02
N ARG A 96 -5.51 -6.16 12.56
CA ARG A 96 -5.27 -6.31 14.00
C ARG A 96 -4.71 -5.04 14.61
N VAL A 97 -3.69 -4.46 13.96
CA VAL A 97 -2.93 -3.32 14.49
C VAL A 97 -3.66 -1.99 14.27
N SER A 98 -4.49 -1.87 13.23
CA SER A 98 -5.30 -0.68 13.02
C SER A 98 -6.50 -0.63 13.98
N ARG A 99 -6.88 0.58 14.42
CA ARG A 99 -8.13 0.83 15.13
C ARG A 99 -9.32 0.83 14.19
N ARG A 100 -9.15 1.40 12.99
CA ARG A 100 -10.30 1.64 12.12
C ARG A 100 -10.05 1.37 10.65
N PHE A 101 -8.97 1.89 10.08
CA PHE A 101 -8.78 1.91 8.63
C PHE A 101 -7.53 1.17 8.19
N VAL A 102 -7.62 0.56 7.00
CA VAL A 102 -6.46 0.13 6.21
C VAL A 102 -6.52 0.88 4.87
N LEU A 103 -5.45 1.61 4.55
CA LEU A 103 -5.30 2.36 3.30
C LEU A 103 -4.33 1.62 2.39
N ILE A 104 -4.74 1.30 1.18
CA ILE A 104 -3.93 0.55 0.23
C ILE A 104 -3.81 1.34 -1.07
N LYS A 105 -2.59 1.51 -1.56
CA LYS A 105 -2.29 1.85 -2.95
C LYS A 105 -1.49 0.70 -3.53
N ASP A 106 -2.02 0.07 -4.60
CA ASP A 106 -1.33 -1.05 -5.23
C ASP A 106 -1.72 -1.20 -6.71
N HIS A 107 -1.26 -2.27 -7.34
CA HIS A 107 -1.49 -2.61 -8.73
C HIS A 107 -2.83 -3.34 -8.93
N LEU A 108 -3.41 -3.13 -10.12
CA LEU A 108 -4.64 -3.78 -10.57
C LEU A 108 -4.41 -4.39 -11.94
N SER A 109 -4.67 -5.68 -12.09
CA SER A 109 -4.47 -6.44 -13.33
C SER A 109 -5.77 -7.12 -13.74
N GLU A 110 -6.51 -6.53 -14.68
CA GLU A 110 -7.79 -7.06 -15.17
C GLU A 110 -7.64 -7.89 -16.47
N SER A 111 -6.46 -7.86 -17.08
CA SER A 111 -6.20 -8.55 -18.34
C SER A 111 -4.75 -9.04 -18.46
N PRO A 112 -4.48 -10.01 -19.35
CA PRO A 112 -3.10 -10.43 -19.66
C PRO A 112 -2.21 -9.28 -20.16
N PHE A 113 -2.81 -8.28 -20.80
CA PHE A 113 -2.09 -7.10 -21.27
C PHE A 113 -1.71 -6.18 -20.10
N ASP A 114 -2.60 -6.01 -19.11
CA ASP A 114 -2.28 -5.26 -17.89
C ASP A 114 -1.15 -5.94 -17.12
N PHE A 115 -1.24 -7.27 -16.95
CA PHE A 115 -0.20 -8.05 -16.31
C PHE A 115 1.18 -7.82 -16.93
N LYS A 116 1.30 -7.95 -18.26
CA LYS A 116 2.57 -7.72 -18.96
C LYS A 116 3.06 -6.28 -18.86
N THR A 117 2.14 -5.32 -18.85
CA THR A 117 2.48 -3.90 -18.69
C THR A 117 3.05 -3.65 -17.29
N LEU A 118 2.39 -4.14 -16.25
CA LEU A 118 2.85 -4.04 -14.86
C LEU A 118 4.19 -4.75 -14.66
N GLN A 119 4.34 -5.96 -15.23
CA GLN A 119 5.61 -6.71 -15.19
C GLN A 119 6.77 -5.90 -15.78
N PHE A 120 6.55 -5.24 -16.91
CA PHE A 120 7.54 -4.36 -17.52
C PHE A 120 7.85 -3.14 -16.64
N MET A 121 6.82 -2.50 -16.07
CA MET A 121 6.98 -1.33 -15.20
C MET A 121 7.77 -1.68 -13.93
N ASP A 122 7.44 -2.79 -13.28
CA ASP A 122 8.14 -3.26 -12.09
C ASP A 122 9.58 -3.66 -12.40
N TRP A 123 9.80 -4.32 -13.53
CA TRP A 123 11.16 -4.66 -13.96
C TRP A 123 12.01 -3.40 -14.15
N VAL A 124 11.48 -2.36 -14.78
CA VAL A 124 12.20 -1.09 -15.00
C VAL A 124 12.44 -0.37 -13.66
N GLY A 125 11.42 -0.29 -12.80
CA GLY A 125 11.48 0.45 -11.54
C GLY A 125 12.36 -0.21 -10.48
N ASN A 126 12.36 -1.54 -10.39
CA ASN A 126 13.02 -2.27 -9.31
C ASN A 126 14.39 -2.85 -9.68
N ARG A 127 14.73 -2.91 -10.99
CA ARG A 127 16.01 -3.45 -11.46
C ARG A 127 17.25 -2.87 -10.76
N PRO A 128 17.32 -1.55 -10.47
CA PRO A 128 18.46 -0.96 -9.77
C PRO A 128 18.56 -1.37 -8.30
N HIS A 129 17.49 -1.86 -7.70
CA HIS A 129 17.37 -2.04 -6.25
C HIS A 129 17.50 -3.51 -5.80
N GLY A 130 17.64 -4.47 -6.74
CA GLY A 130 17.79 -5.90 -6.42
C GLY A 130 16.57 -6.50 -5.70
N VAL A 131 15.39 -5.91 -5.87
CA VAL A 131 14.14 -6.37 -5.25
C VAL A 131 13.65 -7.62 -5.96
N VAL A 132 13.23 -8.64 -5.18
CA VAL A 132 12.57 -9.83 -5.72
C VAL A 132 11.20 -9.43 -6.26
N LEU A 133 10.91 -9.84 -7.51
CA LEU A 133 9.68 -9.48 -8.22
C LEU A 133 8.85 -10.75 -8.48
N PRO A 134 7.95 -11.14 -7.56
CA PRO A 134 7.08 -12.32 -7.74
C PRO A 134 5.99 -12.06 -8.78
N TYR A 135 5.74 -10.79 -9.17
CA TYR A 135 4.70 -10.38 -10.11
C TYR A 135 3.29 -10.86 -9.69
N ASN A 136 2.99 -10.74 -8.41
CA ASN A 136 1.72 -11.19 -7.83
C ASN A 136 0.63 -10.09 -7.94
N TYR A 137 0.27 -9.74 -9.18
CA TYR A 137 -0.77 -8.75 -9.44
C TYR A 137 -2.15 -9.39 -9.37
N GLN A 138 -3.06 -8.74 -8.67
CA GLN A 138 -4.41 -9.22 -8.44
C GLN A 138 -5.42 -8.44 -9.30
N SER A 139 -6.49 -9.10 -9.73
CA SER A 139 -7.69 -8.49 -10.27
C SER A 139 -8.54 -7.86 -9.16
N ARG A 140 -9.51 -7.05 -9.52
CA ARG A 140 -10.48 -6.50 -8.55
C ARG A 140 -11.19 -7.60 -7.77
N GLN A 141 -11.59 -8.68 -8.45
CA GLN A 141 -12.29 -9.79 -7.81
C GLN A 141 -11.42 -10.51 -6.77
N GLU A 142 -10.12 -10.66 -7.05
CA GLU A 142 -9.17 -11.25 -6.10
C GLU A 142 -8.93 -10.34 -4.90
N TRP A 143 -8.77 -9.03 -5.11
CA TRP A 143 -8.70 -8.06 -4.03
C TRP A 143 -9.94 -8.09 -3.13
N ASP A 144 -11.15 -8.14 -3.72
CA ASP A 144 -12.39 -8.22 -2.94
C ASP A 144 -12.47 -9.50 -2.10
N LYS A 145 -11.96 -10.64 -2.60
CA LYS A 145 -11.84 -11.89 -1.83
C LYS A 145 -10.88 -11.73 -0.65
N HIS A 146 -9.70 -11.13 -0.86
CA HIS A 146 -8.74 -10.88 0.21
C HIS A 146 -9.31 -9.96 1.30
N PHE A 147 -10.01 -8.90 0.91
CA PHE A 147 -10.63 -8.00 1.88
C PHE A 147 -11.71 -8.70 2.69
N LEU A 148 -12.58 -9.46 2.04
CA LEU A 148 -13.62 -10.23 2.73
C LEU A 148 -13.01 -11.28 3.69
N ALA A 149 -11.98 -12.02 3.26
CA ALA A 149 -11.32 -13.04 4.05
C ALA A 149 -10.59 -12.47 5.29
N THR A 150 -10.32 -11.18 5.30
CA THR A 150 -9.58 -10.49 6.36
C THR A 150 -10.45 -9.56 7.22
N GLY A 151 -11.79 -9.57 7.01
CA GLY A 151 -12.73 -8.76 7.77
C GLY A 151 -12.66 -7.27 7.45
N LEU A 152 -12.24 -6.93 6.23
CA LEU A 152 -12.16 -5.56 5.72
C LEU A 152 -13.27 -5.30 4.72
N SER A 153 -13.93 -4.15 4.82
CA SER A 153 -14.95 -3.68 3.89
C SER A 153 -14.45 -2.45 3.13
N VAL A 154 -14.74 -2.38 1.83
CA VAL A 154 -14.35 -1.26 0.98
C VAL A 154 -15.24 -0.05 1.29
N LYS A 155 -14.63 1.02 1.83
CA LYS A 155 -15.29 2.30 2.09
C LYS A 155 -15.14 3.25 0.90
N ASP A 156 -13.98 3.25 0.27
CA ASP A 156 -13.71 4.02 -0.93
C ASP A 156 -12.75 3.25 -1.84
N TRP A 157 -12.98 3.34 -3.15
CA TRP A 157 -12.17 2.69 -4.17
C TRP A 157 -11.96 3.61 -5.36
N GLN A 158 -10.72 3.90 -5.68
CA GLN A 158 -10.35 4.81 -6.75
C GLN A 158 -9.31 4.17 -7.67
N THR A 159 -9.60 4.05 -8.97
CA THR A 159 -8.65 3.54 -9.99
C THR A 159 -8.06 4.64 -10.85
N ARG A 160 -8.54 5.89 -10.74
CA ARG A 160 -7.98 7.02 -11.45
C ARG A 160 -6.84 7.61 -10.62
N VAL A 161 -5.63 7.05 -10.79
CA VAL A 161 -4.42 7.48 -10.10
C VAL A 161 -3.45 8.03 -11.15
N PRO A 162 -3.40 9.35 -11.37
CA PRO A 162 -2.62 9.98 -12.44
C PRO A 162 -1.14 10.07 -12.04
N LEU A 163 -0.42 8.95 -12.12
CA LEU A 163 0.99 8.86 -11.72
C LEU A 163 1.96 9.35 -12.82
N TYR A 164 1.52 9.34 -14.07
CA TYR A 164 2.41 9.59 -15.21
C TYR A 164 1.98 10.81 -16.01
N PRO A 165 2.92 11.74 -16.35
CA PRO A 165 2.63 12.86 -17.23
C PRO A 165 2.41 12.41 -18.67
N PHE A 166 1.82 13.29 -19.49
CA PHE A 166 1.71 13.07 -20.95
C PHE A 166 3.12 13.02 -21.59
N PRO A 167 3.38 12.12 -22.55
CA PRO A 167 2.45 11.15 -23.17
C PRO A 167 2.35 9.80 -22.43
N PHE A 168 3.21 9.53 -21.44
CA PHE A 168 3.27 8.25 -20.74
C PHE A 168 1.97 7.91 -20.00
N GLY A 169 1.22 8.92 -19.55
CA GLY A 169 -0.08 8.74 -18.93
C GLY A 169 -1.11 8.06 -19.85
N ALA A 170 -1.01 8.20 -21.18
CA ALA A 170 -1.89 7.52 -22.11
C ALA A 170 -1.66 5.99 -22.12
N LEU A 171 -0.43 5.54 -21.90
CA LEU A 171 -0.07 4.12 -21.88
C LEU A 171 -0.12 3.51 -20.48
N PHE A 172 0.47 4.19 -19.48
CA PHE A 172 0.64 3.70 -18.12
C PHE A 172 -0.41 4.26 -17.15
N GLY A 173 -1.17 5.31 -17.52
CA GLY A 173 -2.23 5.90 -16.72
C GLY A 173 -3.58 5.20 -16.85
N ARG A 174 -3.63 4.00 -17.48
CA ARG A 174 -4.80 3.12 -17.50
C ARG A 174 -5.11 2.69 -16.05
N LYS A 175 -6.21 1.99 -15.84
CA LYS A 175 -6.61 1.52 -14.51
C LYS A 175 -5.66 0.40 -13.97
N LEU A 176 -4.34 0.62 -14.05
CA LEU A 176 -3.30 -0.31 -13.58
C LEU A 176 -3.00 -0.14 -12.08
N HIS A 177 -3.53 0.89 -11.46
CA HIS A 177 -3.34 1.19 -10.06
C HIS A 177 -4.67 1.51 -9.40
N PHE A 178 -4.74 1.27 -8.10
CA PHE A 178 -5.86 1.68 -7.29
C PHE A 178 -5.42 2.29 -5.97
N ILE A 179 -6.31 3.07 -5.36
CA ILE A 179 -6.24 3.46 -3.96
C ILE A 179 -7.56 3.00 -3.32
N ALA A 180 -7.45 2.23 -2.24
CA ALA A 180 -8.59 1.75 -1.47
C ALA A 180 -8.48 2.21 -0.02
N LEU A 181 -9.55 2.82 0.50
CA LEU A 181 -9.75 2.99 1.93
C LEU A 181 -10.68 1.88 2.41
N LEU A 182 -10.17 1.05 3.29
CA LEU A 182 -10.88 -0.08 3.87
C LEU A 182 -11.20 0.21 5.33
N GLU A 183 -12.36 -0.22 5.79
CA GLU A 183 -12.80 -0.11 7.17
C GLU A 183 -12.94 -1.52 7.78
N LYS A 184 -12.53 -1.68 9.02
CA LYS A 184 -12.73 -2.94 9.74
C LYS A 184 -14.23 -3.21 9.86
N SER A 185 -14.66 -4.43 9.54
CA SER A 185 -16.00 -4.87 9.83
C SER A 185 -16.24 -4.80 11.35
N ALA A 186 -17.36 -4.23 11.76
CA ALA A 186 -17.74 -4.23 13.17
C ALA A 186 -17.85 -5.69 13.65
N SER A 187 -17.08 -6.03 14.70
CA SER A 187 -17.12 -7.33 15.34
C SER A 187 -18.42 -7.50 16.11
#